data_dddbd72b005a675dd9572bb72f6c348a
#
_entry.id   dddbd72b005a675dd9572bb72f6c348a
#
_cell.length_a   1.000
_cell.length_b   1.000
_cell.length_c   1.000
_cell.angle_alpha   90.00
_cell.angle_beta   90.00
_cell.angle_gamma   90.00
#
_symmetry.space_group_name_H-M   'P 1'
#
loop_
_entity.id
_entity.type
_entity.pdbx_description
1 polymer ?
#
loop_
_entity_poly.entity_id
_entity_poly.type
_entity_poly.pdbx_seq_one_letter_code
_entity_poly.pdbx_strand_id
1 'polypeptide(L)'
;MKKGKSRNKRKKTRSRLLWIAIAVIGIAAVISAVCVAGMLETKENAWRTPEELLVEYMDHIPKQEYEEMYAMLHIEASGNVSQEDFVTRNSAIYEGIEVQNIAVQIIAYDEEQMTVTYQTSFDTVAGTISFENKALFLKD
;
A
#
# COMPACT_ATOMS: atom_id res chain seq x y z
N MET A 1 36.72 8.52 35.14
CA MET A 1 36.14 7.37 34.43
C MET A 1 34.67 7.66 34.09
N LYS A 2 34.37 8.13 32.89
CA LYS A 2 33.00 8.25 32.34
C LYS A 2 33.01 7.82 30.88
N LYS A 3 33.02 6.53 30.62
CA LYS A 3 32.74 5.93 29.31
C LYS A 3 31.67 4.86 29.50
N GLY A 4 30.43 5.13 29.10
CA GLY A 4 29.42 4.09 29.21
C GLY A 4 28.00 4.44 28.76
N LYS A 5 27.72 5.63 28.21
CA LYS A 5 26.34 6.03 27.91
C LYS A 5 26.00 6.23 26.42
N SER A 6 26.96 6.10 25.51
CA SER A 6 26.74 6.40 24.09
C SER A 6 26.30 5.18 23.23
N ARG A 7 26.58 3.94 23.68
CA ARG A 7 26.28 2.75 22.87
C ARG A 7 24.80 2.33 22.85
N ASN A 8 24.03 2.72 23.87
CA ASN A 8 22.66 2.22 24.02
C ASN A 8 21.63 3.04 23.19
N LYS A 9 21.91 4.31 22.93
CA LYS A 9 21.01 5.14 22.08
C LYS A 9 21.04 4.73 20.60
N ARG A 10 22.23 4.38 20.07
CA ARG A 10 22.36 3.94 18.66
C ARG A 10 21.69 2.60 18.38
N LYS A 11 21.70 1.66 19.34
CA LYS A 11 21.02 0.37 19.19
C LYS A 11 19.50 0.52 19.21
N LYS A 12 18.96 1.43 20.02
CA LYS A 12 17.51 1.65 20.15
C LYS A 12 16.92 2.32 18.91
N THR A 13 17.67 3.21 18.26
CA THR A 13 17.26 3.88 17.02
C THR A 13 17.33 2.92 15.81
N ARG A 14 18.37 2.07 15.74
CA ARG A 14 18.48 1.05 14.71
C ARG A 14 17.39 -0.02 14.81
N SER A 15 16.99 -0.41 16.02
CA SER A 15 15.90 -1.36 16.18
C SER A 15 14.54 -0.78 15.78
N ARG A 16 14.28 0.51 16.05
CA ARG A 16 13.04 1.18 15.62
C ARG A 16 12.96 1.32 14.10
N LEU A 17 14.06 1.69 13.44
CA LEU A 17 14.15 1.74 11.99
C LEU A 17 14.00 0.34 11.35
N LEU A 18 14.56 -0.71 11.96
CA LEU A 18 14.38 -2.09 11.52
C LEU A 18 12.92 -2.56 11.68
N TRP A 19 12.25 -2.19 12.76
CA TRP A 19 10.84 -2.52 12.97
C TRP A 19 9.91 -1.78 11.98
N ILE A 20 10.20 -0.53 11.66
CA ILE A 20 9.47 0.23 10.64
C ILE A 20 9.70 -0.39 9.25
N ALA A 21 10.93 -0.77 8.91
CA ALA A 21 11.24 -1.44 7.65
C ALA A 21 10.55 -2.82 7.55
N ILE A 22 10.51 -3.59 8.63
CA ILE A 22 9.84 -4.90 8.68
C ILE A 22 8.30 -4.72 8.60
N ALA A 23 7.73 -3.71 9.26
CA ALA A 23 6.32 -3.38 9.14
C ALA A 23 5.97 -3.00 7.70
N VAL A 24 6.77 -2.18 7.03
CA VAL A 24 6.57 -1.78 5.63
C VAL A 24 6.69 -2.98 4.68
N ILE A 25 7.63 -3.90 4.90
CA ILE A 25 7.77 -5.13 4.12
C ILE A 25 6.57 -6.08 4.36
N GLY A 26 6.12 -6.21 5.60
CA GLY A 26 4.94 -7.01 5.94
C GLY A 26 3.66 -6.48 5.31
N ILE A 27 3.57 -5.16 5.11
CA ILE A 27 2.43 -4.47 4.51
C ILE A 27 2.46 -4.58 2.98
N ALA A 28 3.63 -4.44 2.37
CA ALA A 28 3.78 -4.71 0.94
C ALA A 28 3.28 -6.15 0.62
N ALA A 29 3.56 -7.13 1.46
CA ALA A 29 3.05 -8.49 1.32
C ALA A 29 1.52 -8.61 1.52
N VAL A 30 0.90 -7.78 2.35
CA VAL A 30 -0.56 -7.78 2.59
C VAL A 30 -1.29 -6.96 1.52
N ILE A 31 -0.72 -5.86 1.06
CA ILE A 31 -1.27 -5.05 -0.04
C ILE A 31 -1.08 -5.80 -1.38
N SER A 32 -0.01 -6.59 -1.53
CA SER A 32 0.26 -7.34 -2.76
C SER A 32 -0.67 -8.51 -2.99
N ALA A 33 -1.45 -8.90 -1.97
CA ALA A 33 -2.28 -10.10 -2.13
C ALA A 33 -3.54 -9.83 -2.94
N VAL A 34 -4.24 -8.70 -2.78
CA VAL A 34 -5.55 -8.56 -3.43
C VAL A 34 -6.00 -7.09 -3.50
N CYS A 35 -5.56 -6.33 -4.49
CA CYS A 35 -6.39 -5.22 -4.95
C CYS A 35 -7.42 -5.81 -5.90
N VAL A 36 -8.61 -6.00 -5.41
CA VAL A 36 -9.72 -6.42 -6.23
C VAL A 36 -10.59 -5.20 -6.42
N ALA A 37 -10.47 -4.61 -7.57
CA ALA A 37 -11.43 -3.62 -8.02
C ALA A 37 -12.73 -4.35 -8.34
N GLY A 38 -13.57 -4.55 -7.34
CA GLY A 38 -14.98 -4.79 -7.59
C GLY A 38 -15.53 -3.57 -8.31
N MET A 39 -16.21 -3.76 -9.43
CA MET A 39 -16.92 -2.68 -10.08
C MET A 39 -17.88 -2.07 -9.06
N LEU A 40 -17.57 -0.89 -8.56
CA LEU A 40 -18.58 -0.02 -8.04
C LEU A 40 -19.50 0.31 -9.21
N GLU A 41 -20.78 0.04 -9.06
CA GLU A 41 -21.82 0.59 -9.93
C GLU A 41 -21.83 2.12 -9.81
N THR A 42 -20.82 2.77 -10.32
CA THR A 42 -20.94 4.16 -10.67
C THR A 42 -21.59 4.20 -12.04
N LYS A 43 -22.74 4.82 -12.11
CA LYS A 43 -23.56 5.03 -13.29
C LYS A 43 -22.90 5.87 -14.39
N GLU A 44 -21.65 5.66 -14.67
CA GLU A 44 -20.98 6.20 -15.84
C GLU A 44 -20.11 5.10 -16.44
N ASN A 45 -20.56 4.61 -17.61
CA ASN A 45 -19.99 3.58 -18.46
C ASN A 45 -18.61 3.96 -19.01
N ALA A 46 -17.65 4.21 -18.17
CA ALA A 46 -16.26 4.28 -18.55
C ALA A 46 -15.60 2.94 -18.17
N TRP A 47 -15.28 2.13 -19.15
CA TRP A 47 -14.49 0.93 -19.00
C TRP A 47 -13.10 1.36 -18.53
N ARG A 48 -12.83 1.28 -17.23
CA ARG A 48 -11.51 1.53 -16.69
C ARG A 48 -10.66 0.27 -16.82
N THR A 49 -9.43 0.44 -17.20
CA THR A 49 -8.47 -0.67 -17.23
C THR A 49 -8.02 -1.03 -15.80
N PRO A 50 -7.55 -2.26 -15.57
CA PRO A 50 -6.95 -2.64 -14.29
C PRO A 50 -5.82 -1.72 -13.84
N GLU A 51 -5.02 -1.24 -14.78
CA GLU A 51 -3.93 -0.30 -14.51
C GLU A 51 -4.45 1.07 -14.02
N GLU A 52 -5.50 1.60 -14.66
CA GLU A 52 -6.14 2.86 -14.23
C GLU A 52 -6.73 2.74 -12.83
N LEU A 53 -7.39 1.62 -12.53
CA LEU A 53 -7.94 1.35 -11.19
C LEU A 53 -6.84 1.25 -10.13
N LEU A 54 -5.71 0.61 -10.45
CA LEU A 54 -4.58 0.54 -9.55
C LEU A 54 -3.98 1.91 -9.25
N VAL A 55 -3.80 2.74 -10.27
CA VAL A 55 -3.28 4.10 -10.11
C VAL A 55 -4.23 4.93 -9.25
N GLU A 56 -5.54 4.86 -9.48
CA GLU A 56 -6.55 5.53 -8.66
C GLU A 56 -6.49 5.08 -7.20
N TYR A 57 -6.44 3.76 -6.96
CA TYR A 57 -6.30 3.20 -5.61
C TYR A 57 -5.09 3.76 -4.87
N MET A 58 -3.94 3.83 -5.55
CA MET A 58 -2.71 4.35 -4.94
C MET A 58 -2.73 5.86 -4.74
N ASP A 59 -3.47 6.61 -5.58
CA ASP A 59 -3.59 8.06 -5.50
C ASP A 59 -4.40 8.54 -4.28
N HIS A 60 -5.20 7.67 -3.68
CA HIS A 60 -5.88 7.94 -2.42
C HIS A 60 -4.94 7.98 -1.20
N ILE A 61 -3.76 7.33 -1.27
CA ILE A 61 -2.82 7.26 -0.15
C ILE A 61 -2.32 8.64 0.28
N PRO A 62 -1.71 9.47 -0.61
CA PRO A 62 -1.24 10.80 -0.22
C PRO A 62 -2.37 11.76 0.15
N LYS A 63 -3.61 11.46 -0.25
CA LYS A 63 -4.81 12.22 0.12
C LYS A 63 -5.42 11.76 1.44
N GLN A 64 -4.92 10.66 2.03
CA GLN A 64 -5.45 10.04 3.25
C GLN A 64 -6.92 9.59 3.12
N GLU A 65 -7.34 9.22 1.92
CA GLU A 65 -8.70 8.80 1.57
C GLU A 65 -8.82 7.27 1.69
N TYR A 66 -8.59 6.73 2.89
CA TYR A 66 -8.52 5.27 3.11
C TYR A 66 -9.88 4.57 2.99
N GLU A 67 -10.97 5.27 3.25
CA GLU A 67 -12.33 4.78 3.03
C GLU A 67 -12.59 4.56 1.54
N GLU A 68 -12.11 5.46 0.69
CA GLU A 68 -12.23 5.34 -0.77
C GLU A 68 -11.40 4.16 -1.28
N MET A 69 -10.19 3.96 -0.74
CA MET A 69 -9.40 2.77 -1.03
C MET A 69 -10.15 1.49 -0.66
N TYR A 70 -10.79 1.47 0.52
CA TYR A 70 -11.57 0.32 0.98
C TYR A 70 -12.76 0.03 0.06
N ALA A 71 -13.45 1.08 -0.41
CA ALA A 71 -14.58 0.96 -1.31
C ALA A 71 -14.21 0.32 -2.67
N MET A 72 -12.94 0.39 -3.06
CA MET A 72 -12.42 -0.23 -4.28
C MET A 72 -12.06 -1.72 -4.08
N LEU A 73 -12.10 -2.26 -2.85
CA LEU A 73 -11.72 -3.64 -2.56
C LEU A 73 -12.91 -4.60 -2.75
N HIS A 74 -12.60 -5.78 -3.27
CA HIS A 74 -13.51 -6.92 -3.18
C HIS A 74 -13.32 -7.60 -1.82
N ILE A 75 -14.26 -7.40 -0.92
CA ILE A 75 -14.12 -7.73 0.50
C ILE A 75 -13.86 -9.20 0.76
N GLU A 76 -14.56 -10.10 0.08
CA GLU A 76 -14.37 -11.56 0.24
C GLU A 76 -12.94 -11.99 -0.16
N ALA A 77 -12.43 -11.48 -1.28
CA ALA A 77 -11.09 -11.79 -1.75
C ALA A 77 -9.99 -11.11 -0.92
N SER A 78 -10.31 -10.02 -0.22
CA SER A 78 -9.40 -9.33 0.71
C SER A 78 -9.39 -9.94 2.13
N GLY A 79 -10.04 -11.10 2.33
CA GLY A 79 -10.06 -11.79 3.62
C GLY A 79 -11.09 -11.23 4.59
N ASN A 80 -12.15 -10.60 4.10
CA ASN A 80 -13.23 -10.02 4.90
C ASN A 80 -12.76 -9.01 5.96
N VAL A 81 -11.73 -8.23 5.63
CA VAL A 81 -11.26 -7.15 6.51
C VAL A 81 -12.36 -6.11 6.68
N SER A 82 -12.60 -5.64 7.91
CA SER A 82 -13.55 -4.57 8.16
C SER A 82 -13.00 -3.22 7.65
N GLN A 83 -13.90 -2.30 7.31
CA GLN A 83 -13.49 -0.95 6.91
C GLN A 83 -12.70 -0.25 8.03
N GLU A 84 -13.13 -0.39 9.28
CA GLU A 84 -12.46 0.20 10.43
C GLU A 84 -11.02 -0.33 10.59
N ASP A 85 -10.84 -1.65 10.50
CA ASP A 85 -9.51 -2.27 10.57
C ASP A 85 -8.63 -1.84 9.39
N PHE A 86 -9.20 -1.80 8.18
CA PHE A 86 -8.49 -1.38 6.98
C PHE A 86 -8.01 0.07 7.10
N VAL A 87 -8.92 1.00 7.43
CA VAL A 87 -8.60 2.43 7.60
C VAL A 87 -7.57 2.62 8.71
N THR A 88 -7.78 2.00 9.87
CA THR A 88 -6.86 2.11 11.00
C THR A 88 -5.45 1.63 10.65
N ARG A 89 -5.34 0.51 9.96
CA ARG A 89 -4.03 -0.03 9.55
C ARG A 89 -3.34 0.84 8.51
N ASN A 90 -4.06 1.25 7.47
CA ASN A 90 -3.47 2.03 6.38
C ASN A 90 -3.06 3.43 6.87
N SER A 91 -3.88 4.12 7.67
CA SER A 91 -3.51 5.40 8.26
C SER A 91 -2.27 5.27 9.14
N ALA A 92 -2.23 4.28 10.05
CA ALA A 92 -1.08 4.05 10.92
C ALA A 92 0.22 3.82 10.14
N ILE A 93 0.13 3.19 8.98
CA ILE A 93 1.27 2.88 8.13
C ILE A 93 1.73 4.10 7.34
N TYR A 94 0.86 4.64 6.50
CA TYR A 94 1.24 5.68 5.55
C TYR A 94 1.48 7.03 6.23
N GLU A 95 0.72 7.34 7.28
CA GLU A 95 0.99 8.50 8.11
C GLU A 95 2.21 8.30 9.01
N GLY A 96 2.42 7.07 9.51
CA GLY A 96 3.58 6.72 10.32
C GLY A 96 4.92 6.82 9.61
N ILE A 97 4.95 6.59 8.30
CA ILE A 97 6.15 6.78 7.46
C ILE A 97 6.16 8.15 6.76
N GLU A 98 5.16 8.97 7.01
CA GLU A 98 5.01 10.32 6.45
C GLU A 98 5.16 10.34 4.93
N VAL A 99 4.28 9.60 4.22
CA VAL A 99 4.25 9.58 2.76
C VAL A 99 3.94 10.97 2.23
N GLN A 100 4.86 11.53 1.43
CA GLN A 100 4.73 12.85 0.81
C GLN A 100 4.29 12.75 -0.64
N ASN A 101 4.74 11.71 -1.33
CA ASN A 101 4.44 11.47 -2.72
C ASN A 101 4.47 9.97 -3.02
N ILE A 102 3.79 9.59 -4.09
CA ILE A 102 3.72 8.20 -4.55
C ILE A 102 3.88 8.16 -6.07
N ALA A 103 4.66 7.20 -6.55
CA ALA A 103 4.78 6.92 -7.97
C ALA A 103 4.48 5.44 -8.21
N VAL A 104 3.66 5.17 -9.21
CA VAL A 104 3.29 3.81 -9.63
C VAL A 104 3.81 3.57 -11.03
N GLN A 105 4.58 2.51 -11.21
CA GLN A 105 5.05 2.06 -12.51
C GLN A 105 4.49 0.67 -12.81
N ILE A 106 3.67 0.55 -13.84
CA ILE A 106 3.18 -0.73 -14.32
C ILE A 106 4.33 -1.47 -15.01
N ILE A 107 4.59 -2.69 -14.59
CA ILE A 107 5.63 -3.56 -15.14
C ILE A 107 5.03 -4.51 -16.17
N ALA A 108 3.93 -5.19 -15.82
CA ALA A 108 3.28 -6.15 -16.68
C ALA A 108 1.80 -6.31 -16.32
N TYR A 109 1.01 -6.67 -17.30
CA TYR A 109 -0.38 -7.10 -17.14
C TYR A 109 -0.55 -8.51 -17.70
N ASP A 110 -1.06 -9.41 -16.88
CA ASP A 110 -1.43 -10.77 -17.24
C ASP A 110 -2.95 -10.84 -17.39
N GLU A 111 -3.43 -10.85 -18.61
CA GLU A 111 -4.86 -10.84 -18.92
C GLU A 111 -5.56 -12.16 -18.54
N GLU A 112 -4.85 -13.29 -18.60
CA GLU A 112 -5.41 -14.60 -18.25
C GLU A 112 -5.65 -14.70 -16.75
N GLN A 113 -4.73 -14.17 -15.95
CA GLN A 113 -4.81 -14.17 -14.50
C GLN A 113 -5.43 -12.89 -13.93
N MET A 114 -5.78 -11.92 -14.77
CA MET A 114 -6.25 -10.61 -14.34
C MET A 114 -5.33 -9.97 -13.30
N THR A 115 -4.02 -10.04 -13.53
CA THR A 115 -3.00 -9.61 -12.56
C THR A 115 -2.13 -8.51 -13.15
N VAL A 116 -1.98 -7.41 -12.42
CA VAL A 116 -1.03 -6.33 -12.73
C VAL A 116 0.19 -6.48 -11.83
N THR A 117 1.37 -6.57 -12.43
CA THR A 117 2.65 -6.44 -11.72
C THR A 117 3.10 -4.99 -11.79
N TYR A 118 3.41 -4.39 -10.66
CA TYR A 118 3.73 -2.98 -10.58
C TYR A 118 4.79 -2.70 -9.53
N GLN A 119 5.51 -1.61 -9.70
CA GLN A 119 6.41 -1.04 -8.70
C GLN A 119 5.77 0.23 -8.13
N THR A 120 5.74 0.32 -6.81
CA THR A 120 5.36 1.53 -6.11
C THR A 120 6.57 2.14 -5.43
N SER A 121 6.74 3.44 -5.57
CA SER A 121 7.77 4.21 -4.87
C SER A 121 7.10 5.26 -4.00
N PHE A 122 7.46 5.27 -2.72
CA PHE A 122 6.99 6.22 -1.72
C PHE A 122 8.12 7.17 -1.36
N ASP A 123 7.91 8.46 -1.54
CA ASP A 123 8.79 9.48 -0.97
C ASP A 123 8.35 9.76 0.46
N THR A 124 9.26 9.58 1.39
CA THR A 124 9.05 9.78 2.82
C THR A 124 10.10 10.71 3.39
N VAL A 125 9.91 11.17 4.63
CA VAL A 125 10.92 11.98 5.33
C VAL A 125 12.25 11.25 5.53
N ALA A 126 12.26 9.92 5.48
CA ALA A 126 13.46 9.10 5.63
C ALA A 126 14.12 8.75 4.28
N GLY A 127 13.52 9.14 3.16
CA GLY A 127 13.96 8.85 1.80
C GLY A 127 12.91 8.11 0.98
N THR A 128 13.29 7.71 -0.23
CA THR A 128 12.40 6.96 -1.15
C THR A 128 12.47 5.48 -0.86
N ILE A 129 11.30 4.84 -0.76
CA ILE A 129 11.15 3.39 -0.55
C ILE A 129 10.39 2.84 -1.75
N SER A 130 10.88 1.76 -2.37
CA SER A 130 10.25 1.15 -3.55
C SER A 130 9.98 -0.33 -3.32
N PHE A 131 8.81 -0.78 -3.80
CA PHE A 131 8.37 -2.18 -3.73
C PHE A 131 7.80 -2.62 -5.07
N GLU A 132 8.09 -3.87 -5.46
CA GLU A 132 7.38 -4.55 -6.53
C GLU A 132 6.26 -5.40 -5.93
N ASN A 133 5.07 -5.30 -6.50
CA ASN A 133 3.88 -5.95 -6.03
C ASN A 133 3.02 -6.48 -7.19
N LYS A 134 2.02 -7.29 -6.83
CA LYS A 134 0.99 -7.75 -7.77
C LYS A 134 -0.40 -7.40 -7.23
N ALA A 135 -1.25 -6.91 -8.12
CA ALA A 135 -2.66 -6.70 -7.85
C ALA A 135 -3.49 -7.69 -8.69
N LEU A 136 -4.43 -8.36 -8.06
CA LEU A 136 -5.40 -9.23 -8.72
C LEU A 136 -6.70 -8.46 -8.91
N PHE A 137 -7.26 -8.52 -10.11
CA PHE A 137 -8.54 -7.89 -10.46
C PHE A 137 -9.59 -8.98 -10.70
N LEU A 138 -10.75 -8.85 -10.10
CA LEU A 138 -11.86 -9.73 -10.39
C LEU A 138 -12.71 -9.11 -11.49
N LYS A 139 -13.18 -9.97 -12.39
CA LYS A 139 -14.10 -9.59 -13.44
C LYS A 139 -15.50 -9.99 -12.98
N ASP A 140 -16.42 -9.06 -12.91
CA ASP A 140 -17.83 -9.32 -12.67
C ASP A 140 -18.49 -10.03 -13.87
#